data_ea8d94ede4d7eb42b6784f7177199d6a
#
_entry.id   ea8d94ede4d7eb42b6784f7177199d6a
#
_cell.length_a   1.000
_cell.length_b   1.000
_cell.length_c   1.000
_cell.angle_alpha   90.00
_cell.angle_beta   90.00
_cell.angle_gamma   90.00
#
_symmetry.space_group_name_H-M   'P 1'
#
loop_
_entity.id
_entity.type
_entity.pdbx_description
1 polymer ?
#
loop_
_entity_poly.entity_id
_entity_poly.type
_entity_poly.pdbx_seq_one_letter_code
_entity_poly.pdbx_strand_id
1 'polypeptide(L)'
;MTVIGIGGCMGLIVVGFGLQDSITAIAKNQFVNLFTYQASAVFNGDATEEKKAQVQSEMETYPGIQQILEMYCQSVELQSPKRSVDAVMEVPKDLTCFGDFFDLRDRISGKHYDFPAQGAAISEKTADILGLKVGDTVQMKKGDQIVKVEITEIVENYV
;
A
#
# COMPACT_ATOMS: atom_id res chain seq x y z
N MET A 1 17.73 -14.90 -43.17
CA MET A 1 17.68 -15.71 -41.93
C MET A 1 18.55 -15.13 -40.79
N THR A 2 19.79 -14.72 -41.02
CA THR A 2 20.70 -14.17 -39.99
C THR A 2 20.22 -12.87 -39.33
N VAL A 3 19.62 -11.95 -40.05
CA VAL A 3 19.14 -10.67 -39.51
C VAL A 3 18.01 -10.88 -38.48
N ILE A 4 17.08 -11.79 -38.77
CA ILE A 4 15.98 -12.12 -37.85
C ILE A 4 16.52 -12.80 -36.59
N GLY A 5 17.49 -13.71 -36.74
CA GLY A 5 18.12 -14.35 -35.59
C GLY A 5 18.85 -13.38 -34.66
N ILE A 6 19.68 -12.51 -35.23
CA ILE A 6 20.43 -11.51 -34.45
C ILE A 6 19.47 -10.50 -33.81
N GLY A 7 18.48 -10.01 -34.57
CA GLY A 7 17.45 -9.09 -34.05
C GLY A 7 16.63 -9.70 -32.94
N GLY A 8 16.28 -10.99 -33.05
CA GLY A 8 15.56 -11.71 -32.01
C GLY A 8 16.38 -11.86 -30.72
N CYS A 9 17.67 -12.25 -30.83
CA CYS A 9 18.57 -12.33 -29.66
C CYS A 9 18.74 -10.97 -28.97
N MET A 10 18.95 -9.91 -29.74
CA MET A 10 19.08 -8.56 -29.18
C MET A 10 17.78 -8.10 -28.51
N GLY A 11 16.63 -8.39 -29.12
CA GLY A 11 15.32 -8.11 -28.53
C GLY A 11 15.12 -8.82 -27.19
N LEU A 12 15.48 -10.10 -27.09
CA LEU A 12 15.39 -10.85 -25.83
C LEU A 12 16.31 -10.27 -24.73
N ILE A 13 17.52 -9.82 -25.09
CA ILE A 13 18.43 -9.20 -24.14
C ILE A 13 17.83 -7.89 -23.61
N VAL A 14 17.32 -7.02 -24.49
CA VAL A 14 16.70 -5.75 -24.10
C VAL A 14 15.48 -5.99 -23.19
N VAL A 15 14.62 -6.95 -23.54
CA VAL A 15 13.45 -7.32 -22.72
C VAL A 15 13.90 -7.86 -21.37
N GLY A 16 14.93 -8.75 -21.35
CA GLY A 16 15.43 -9.33 -20.11
C GLY A 16 15.97 -8.28 -19.12
N PHE A 17 16.83 -7.39 -19.59
CA PHE A 17 17.37 -6.30 -18.75
C PHE A 17 16.28 -5.28 -18.37
N GLY A 18 15.40 -4.91 -19.29
CA GLY A 18 14.30 -4.01 -19.00
C GLY A 18 13.34 -4.56 -17.94
N LEU A 19 13.06 -5.86 -17.98
CA LEU A 19 12.24 -6.52 -16.96
C LEU A 19 12.95 -6.55 -15.60
N GLN A 20 14.23 -6.88 -15.58
CA GLN A 20 15.04 -6.87 -14.36
C GLN A 20 15.06 -5.48 -13.72
N ASP A 21 15.34 -4.43 -14.49
CA ASP A 21 15.34 -3.05 -14.01
C ASP A 21 13.98 -2.64 -13.47
N SER A 22 12.90 -3.00 -14.16
CA SER A 22 11.53 -2.71 -13.73
C SER A 22 11.19 -3.36 -12.39
N ILE A 23 11.50 -4.65 -12.23
CA ILE A 23 11.25 -5.38 -10.97
C ILE A 23 12.06 -4.78 -9.82
N THR A 24 13.34 -4.47 -10.07
CA THR A 24 14.21 -3.86 -9.06
C THR A 24 13.72 -2.47 -8.67
N ALA A 25 13.26 -1.67 -9.64
CA ALA A 25 12.71 -0.35 -9.39
C ALA A 25 11.41 -0.42 -8.56
N ILE A 26 10.52 -1.38 -8.84
CA ILE A 26 9.29 -1.61 -8.06
C ILE A 26 9.65 -1.90 -6.60
N ALA A 27 10.53 -2.87 -6.36
CA ALA A 27 10.93 -3.25 -5.00
C ALA A 27 11.58 -2.08 -4.25
N LYS A 28 12.47 -1.34 -4.91
CA LYS A 28 13.10 -0.16 -4.31
C LYS A 28 12.09 0.94 -4.01
N ASN A 29 11.20 1.25 -4.94
CA ASN A 29 10.21 2.30 -4.73
C ASN A 29 9.26 1.93 -3.59
N GLN A 30 8.79 0.69 -3.54
CA GLN A 30 7.85 0.26 -2.51
C GLN A 30 8.48 0.20 -1.12
N PHE A 31 9.62 -0.51 -0.99
CA PHE A 31 10.19 -0.88 0.31
C PHE A 31 11.35 0.00 0.78
N VAL A 32 11.72 1.03 0.03
CA VAL A 32 12.75 2.00 0.43
C VAL A 32 12.20 3.42 0.40
N ASN A 33 11.39 3.74 -0.61
CA ASN A 33 10.92 5.10 -0.80
C ASN A 33 9.52 5.35 -0.20
N LEU A 34 8.58 4.39 -0.35
CA LEU A 34 7.21 4.54 0.16
C LEU A 34 7.04 3.96 1.56
N PHE A 35 7.61 2.78 1.82
CA PHE A 35 7.60 2.13 3.12
C PHE A 35 8.97 2.28 3.76
N THR A 36 9.06 3.10 4.79
CA THR A 36 10.33 3.42 5.47
C THR A 36 10.56 2.62 6.73
N TYR A 37 9.59 1.79 7.15
CA TYR A 37 9.73 0.89 8.28
C TYR A 37 10.59 -0.34 7.94
N GLN A 38 11.28 -0.90 8.94
CA GLN A 38 12.19 -2.03 8.76
C GLN A 38 11.57 -3.39 9.05
N ALA A 39 10.51 -3.43 9.85
CA ALA A 39 9.82 -4.67 10.21
C ALA A 39 8.35 -4.41 10.50
N SER A 40 7.52 -5.42 10.26
CA SER A 40 6.12 -5.44 10.67
C SER A 40 5.80 -6.73 11.41
N ALA A 41 4.97 -6.66 12.43
CA ALA A 41 4.44 -7.80 13.15
C ALA A 41 2.91 -7.80 13.04
N VAL A 42 2.34 -8.94 12.65
CA VAL A 42 0.89 -9.08 12.48
C VAL A 42 0.37 -10.05 13.54
N PHE A 43 -0.61 -9.62 14.31
CA PHE A 43 -1.29 -10.51 15.24
C PHE A 43 -2.30 -11.39 14.51
N ASN A 44 -2.31 -12.67 14.86
CA ASN A 44 -3.38 -13.56 14.40
C ASN A 44 -4.73 -13.16 15.01
N GLY A 45 -5.83 -13.47 14.31
CA GLY A 45 -7.18 -13.06 14.73
C GLY A 45 -7.65 -13.58 16.08
N ASP A 46 -7.00 -14.60 16.62
CA ASP A 46 -7.22 -15.23 17.93
C ASP A 46 -6.29 -14.71 19.05
N ALA A 47 -5.45 -13.72 18.77
CA ALA A 47 -4.60 -13.12 19.77
C ALA A 47 -5.45 -12.32 20.78
N THR A 48 -5.31 -12.67 22.08
CA THR A 48 -6.00 -11.95 23.17
C THR A 48 -5.42 -10.56 23.37
N GLU A 49 -6.21 -9.63 23.87
CA GLU A 49 -5.76 -8.26 24.15
C GLU A 49 -4.60 -8.22 25.16
N GLU A 50 -4.55 -9.16 26.11
CA GLU A 50 -3.45 -9.31 27.04
C GLU A 50 -2.12 -9.65 26.34
N LYS A 51 -2.16 -10.57 25.37
CA LYS A 51 -0.97 -10.93 24.57
C LYS A 51 -0.51 -9.78 23.69
N LYS A 52 -1.46 -9.05 23.08
CA LYS A 52 -1.13 -7.87 22.28
C LYS A 52 -0.42 -6.81 23.13
N ALA A 53 -0.97 -6.50 24.32
CA ALA A 53 -0.38 -5.55 25.25
C ALA A 53 1.00 -5.98 25.74
N GLN A 54 1.17 -7.29 26.03
CA GLN A 54 2.47 -7.83 26.44
C GLN A 54 3.52 -7.65 25.35
N VAL A 55 3.21 -8.06 24.10
CA VAL A 55 4.14 -7.92 22.96
C VAL A 55 4.48 -6.47 22.70
N GLN A 56 3.49 -5.57 22.76
CA GLN A 56 3.74 -4.14 22.62
C GLN A 56 4.72 -3.62 23.68
N SER A 57 4.49 -3.95 24.95
CA SER A 57 5.38 -3.55 26.04
C SER A 57 6.81 -4.10 25.89
N GLU A 58 6.93 -5.34 25.42
CA GLU A 58 8.22 -5.94 25.11
C GLU A 58 8.93 -5.22 23.97
N MET A 59 8.20 -4.86 22.90
CA MET A 59 8.75 -4.12 21.77
C MET A 59 9.19 -2.70 22.17
N GLU A 60 8.42 -1.99 22.99
CA GLU A 60 8.75 -0.64 23.47
C GLU A 60 10.04 -0.63 24.33
N THR A 61 10.33 -1.73 25.02
CA THR A 61 11.51 -1.85 25.87
C THR A 61 12.71 -2.49 25.15
N TYR A 62 12.53 -3.01 23.94
CA TYR A 62 13.59 -3.73 23.23
C TYR A 62 14.66 -2.77 22.68
N PRO A 63 15.95 -2.97 23.01
CA PRO A 63 17.02 -2.13 22.51
C PRO A 63 17.12 -2.22 20.97
N GLY A 64 17.01 -1.09 20.30
CA GLY A 64 17.10 -0.99 18.85
C GLY A 64 15.77 -0.68 18.15
N ILE A 65 14.64 -0.79 18.84
CA ILE A 65 13.36 -0.25 18.33
C ILE A 65 13.30 1.24 18.68
N GLN A 66 13.24 2.06 17.66
CA GLN A 66 13.20 3.52 17.83
C GLN A 66 11.77 4.03 17.93
N GLN A 67 10.87 3.44 17.15
CA GLN A 67 9.48 3.89 17.02
C GLN A 67 8.59 2.72 16.60
N ILE A 68 7.35 2.73 17.04
CA ILE A 68 6.33 1.72 16.71
C ILE A 68 5.08 2.45 16.23
N LEU A 69 4.52 2.01 15.11
CA LEU A 69 3.23 2.44 14.62
C LEU A 69 2.25 1.28 14.69
N GLU A 70 1.22 1.43 15.52
CA GLU A 70 0.11 0.48 15.54
C GLU A 70 -0.87 0.77 14.40
N MET A 71 -1.24 -0.27 13.68
CA MET A 71 -2.20 -0.17 12.58
C MET A 71 -3.30 -1.19 12.71
N TYR A 72 -4.52 -0.78 12.40
CA TYR A 72 -5.64 -1.70 12.19
C TYR A 72 -5.68 -2.07 10.70
N CYS A 73 -5.47 -3.35 10.42
CA CYS A 73 -5.50 -3.89 9.05
C CYS A 73 -6.68 -4.83 8.88
N GLN A 74 -7.47 -4.62 7.82
CA GLN A 74 -8.66 -5.42 7.55
C GLN A 74 -8.87 -5.61 6.05
N SER A 75 -9.08 -6.87 5.64
CA SER A 75 -9.51 -7.16 4.27
C SER A 75 -10.94 -6.67 4.05
N VAL A 76 -11.15 -5.94 2.97
CA VAL A 76 -12.41 -5.35 2.56
C VAL A 76 -12.58 -5.50 1.04
N GLU A 77 -13.82 -5.48 0.59
CA GLU A 77 -14.14 -5.39 -0.83
C GLU A 77 -14.54 -3.95 -1.17
N LEU A 78 -13.82 -3.32 -2.10
CA LEU A 78 -14.16 -2.01 -2.63
C LEU A 78 -15.02 -2.18 -3.88
N GLN A 79 -16.18 -1.54 -3.88
CA GLN A 79 -17.17 -1.67 -4.97
C GLN A 79 -17.47 -0.32 -5.58
N SER A 80 -17.37 -0.27 -6.91
CA SER A 80 -17.93 0.78 -7.77
C SER A 80 -19.17 0.24 -8.50
N PRO A 81 -19.97 1.08 -9.20
CA PRO A 81 -21.16 0.60 -9.89
C PRO A 81 -20.92 -0.48 -10.96
N LYS A 82 -19.68 -0.64 -11.41
CA LYS A 82 -19.33 -1.55 -12.51
C LYS A 82 -18.35 -2.64 -12.13
N ARG A 83 -17.57 -2.46 -11.06
CA ARG A 83 -16.44 -3.33 -10.72
C ARG A 83 -16.26 -3.41 -9.23
N SER A 84 -15.66 -4.50 -8.77
CA SER A 84 -15.18 -4.65 -7.39
C SER A 84 -13.75 -5.14 -7.36
N VAL A 85 -13.05 -4.88 -6.27
CA VAL A 85 -11.68 -5.33 -6.01
C VAL A 85 -11.49 -5.56 -4.53
N ASP A 86 -10.79 -6.64 -4.19
CA ASP A 86 -10.37 -6.89 -2.82
C ASP A 86 -9.19 -5.97 -2.47
N ALA A 87 -9.24 -5.38 -1.30
CA ALA A 87 -8.22 -4.48 -0.79
C ALA A 87 -7.99 -4.71 0.71
N VAL A 88 -6.85 -4.27 1.19
CA VAL A 88 -6.59 -4.18 2.63
C VAL A 88 -6.79 -2.74 3.05
N MET A 89 -7.72 -2.54 3.99
CA MET A 89 -7.91 -1.27 4.68
C MET A 89 -6.89 -1.19 5.81
N GLU A 90 -6.13 -0.13 5.83
CA GLU A 90 -5.11 0.17 6.84
C GLU A 90 -5.45 1.48 7.53
N VAL A 91 -5.58 1.46 8.85
CA VAL A 91 -5.89 2.64 9.65
C VAL A 91 -4.87 2.76 10.78
N PRO A 92 -4.03 3.78 10.78
CA PRO A 92 -3.07 4.02 11.87
C PRO A 92 -3.81 4.48 13.13
N LYS A 93 -3.35 4.02 14.28
CA LYS A 93 -3.87 4.45 15.58
C LYS A 93 -3.41 5.87 15.92
N ASP A 94 -2.20 6.23 15.54
CA ASP A 94 -1.62 7.54 15.72
C ASP A 94 -1.20 8.13 14.37
N LEU A 95 -1.78 9.27 14.03
CA LEU A 95 -1.49 9.99 12.78
C LEU A 95 -0.21 10.81 12.85
N THR A 96 0.26 11.15 14.05
CA THR A 96 1.38 12.09 14.23
C THR A 96 2.70 11.52 13.74
N CYS A 97 2.89 10.22 13.86
CA CYS A 97 4.10 9.52 13.43
C CYS A 97 3.95 8.74 12.10
N PHE A 98 2.78 8.80 11.48
CA PHE A 98 2.50 8.04 10.26
C PHE A 98 3.53 8.32 9.14
N GLY A 99 3.89 9.59 8.94
CA GLY A 99 4.84 10.02 7.92
C GLY A 99 6.27 9.50 8.11
N ASP A 100 6.61 9.02 9.31
CA ASP A 100 7.92 8.38 9.57
C ASP A 100 7.98 6.94 9.03
N PHE A 101 6.82 6.32 8.78
CA PHE A 101 6.68 4.94 8.33
C PHE A 101 6.21 4.81 6.88
N PHE A 102 5.42 5.78 6.40
CA PHE A 102 4.81 5.74 5.06
C PHE A 102 4.90 7.10 4.39
N ASP A 103 5.35 7.11 3.14
CA ASP A 103 5.33 8.28 2.28
C ASP A 103 4.16 8.17 1.30
N LEU A 104 3.08 8.90 1.57
CA LEU A 104 1.96 9.01 0.64
C LEU A 104 2.25 10.10 -0.38
N ARG A 105 2.37 9.74 -1.65
CA ARG A 105 2.67 10.72 -2.70
C ARG A 105 1.98 10.39 -4.02
N ASP A 106 1.81 11.41 -4.84
CA ASP A 106 1.44 11.25 -6.24
C ASP A 106 2.67 10.87 -7.07
N ARG A 107 2.58 9.80 -7.84
CA ARG A 107 3.70 9.25 -8.61
C ARG A 107 4.21 10.20 -9.70
N ILE A 108 3.32 10.99 -10.30
CA ILE A 108 3.65 11.83 -11.48
C ILE A 108 4.21 13.18 -11.02
N SER A 109 3.53 13.84 -10.09
CA SER A 109 3.94 15.15 -9.61
C SER A 109 4.96 15.11 -8.49
N GLY A 110 5.10 13.96 -7.80
CA GLY A 110 5.91 13.81 -6.60
C GLY A 110 5.36 14.58 -5.39
N LYS A 111 4.11 15.04 -5.46
CA LYS A 111 3.48 15.75 -4.34
C LYS A 111 3.22 14.78 -3.19
N HIS A 112 3.70 15.12 -2.00
CA HIS A 112 3.45 14.37 -0.79
C HIS A 112 2.11 14.76 -0.17
N TYR A 113 1.47 13.80 0.47
CA TYR A 113 0.19 13.95 1.16
C TYR A 113 0.32 13.49 2.60
N ASP A 114 -0.34 14.18 3.50
CA ASP A 114 -0.57 13.69 4.85
C ASP A 114 -1.64 12.61 4.85
N PHE A 115 -1.69 11.79 5.90
CA PHE A 115 -2.77 10.83 6.05
C PHE A 115 -4.11 11.56 6.16
N PRO A 116 -5.12 11.21 5.35
CA PRO A 116 -6.38 11.95 5.31
C PRO A 116 -7.14 11.83 6.65
N ALA A 117 -7.50 12.97 7.22
CA ALA A 117 -8.30 13.00 8.44
C ALA A 117 -9.76 12.53 8.22
N GLN A 118 -10.23 12.60 6.99
CA GLN A 118 -11.55 12.14 6.54
C GLN A 118 -11.42 11.53 5.16
N GLY A 119 -12.29 10.57 4.82
CA GLY A 119 -12.22 9.88 3.54
C GLY A 119 -11.14 8.79 3.50
N ALA A 120 -10.65 8.49 2.32
CA ALA A 120 -9.62 7.48 2.11
C ALA A 120 -8.62 7.88 1.01
N ALA A 121 -7.36 7.52 1.22
CA ALA A 121 -6.38 7.43 0.15
C ALA A 121 -6.41 6.03 -0.47
N ILE A 122 -6.42 5.94 -1.80
CA ILE A 122 -6.38 4.66 -2.51
C ILE A 122 -5.20 4.61 -3.47
N SER A 123 -4.74 3.39 -3.81
CA SER A 123 -3.67 3.24 -4.79
C SER A 123 -4.15 3.60 -6.21
N GLU A 124 -3.23 4.10 -7.05
CA GLU A 124 -3.50 4.37 -8.48
C GLU A 124 -4.13 3.16 -9.18
N LYS A 125 -3.59 1.96 -8.91
CA LYS A 125 -4.09 0.72 -9.51
C LYS A 125 -5.55 0.44 -9.13
N THR A 126 -5.89 0.64 -7.85
CA THR A 126 -7.27 0.48 -7.37
C THR A 126 -8.20 1.51 -8.00
N ALA A 127 -7.76 2.76 -8.08
CA ALA A 127 -8.49 3.83 -8.74
C ALA A 127 -8.77 3.52 -10.23
N ASP A 128 -7.77 3.03 -10.96
CA ASP A 128 -7.90 2.65 -12.37
C ASP A 128 -8.86 1.46 -12.58
N ILE A 129 -8.72 0.42 -11.75
CA ILE A 129 -9.60 -0.76 -11.85
C ILE A 129 -11.06 -0.37 -11.60
N LEU A 130 -11.33 0.44 -10.59
CA LEU A 130 -12.67 0.85 -10.21
C LEU A 130 -13.20 2.03 -11.03
N GLY A 131 -12.32 2.71 -11.78
CA GLY A 131 -12.65 3.91 -12.56
C GLY A 131 -12.98 5.11 -11.70
N LEU A 132 -12.32 5.25 -10.54
CA LEU A 132 -12.54 6.30 -9.54
C LEU A 132 -11.53 7.44 -9.66
N LYS A 133 -11.96 8.62 -9.20
CA LYS A 133 -11.14 9.83 -9.10
C LYS A 133 -11.27 10.43 -7.72
N VAL A 134 -10.36 11.34 -7.40
CA VAL A 134 -10.47 12.17 -6.19
C VAL A 134 -11.82 12.90 -6.19
N GLY A 135 -12.54 12.84 -5.07
CA GLY A 135 -13.89 13.34 -4.88
C GLY A 135 -15.01 12.33 -5.14
N ASP A 136 -14.70 11.17 -5.74
CA ASP A 136 -15.69 10.10 -5.92
C ASP A 136 -15.93 9.35 -4.61
N THR A 137 -17.08 8.68 -4.53
CA THR A 137 -17.42 7.82 -3.39
C THR A 137 -17.34 6.36 -3.79
N VAL A 138 -16.63 5.56 -2.99
CA VAL A 138 -16.55 4.10 -3.12
C VAL A 138 -17.36 3.43 -2.02
N GLN A 139 -17.95 2.28 -2.31
CA GLN A 139 -18.56 1.42 -1.30
C GLN A 139 -17.51 0.44 -0.79
N MET A 140 -17.26 0.47 0.51
CA MET A 140 -16.40 -0.48 1.22
C MET A 140 -17.28 -1.51 1.92
N LYS A 141 -17.13 -2.77 1.56
CA LYS A 141 -17.91 -3.88 2.10
C LYS A 141 -17.03 -4.78 2.95
N LYS A 142 -17.53 -5.14 4.14
CA LYS A 142 -16.99 -6.14 5.04
C LYS A 142 -18.09 -7.03 5.54
N GLY A 143 -18.15 -8.30 5.08
CA GLY A 143 -19.29 -9.16 5.34
C GLY A 143 -20.60 -8.52 4.86
N ASP A 144 -21.56 -8.33 5.79
CA ASP A 144 -22.84 -7.68 5.50
C ASP A 144 -22.84 -6.15 5.69
N GLN A 145 -21.74 -5.59 6.19
CA GLN A 145 -21.62 -4.16 6.42
C GLN A 145 -21.11 -3.46 5.15
N ILE A 146 -21.79 -2.37 4.80
CA ILE A 146 -21.39 -1.51 3.66
C ILE A 146 -21.29 -0.08 4.18
N VAL A 147 -20.13 0.51 3.94
CA VAL A 147 -19.83 1.91 4.27
C VAL A 147 -19.45 2.64 3.00
N LYS A 148 -19.94 3.87 2.85
CA LYS A 148 -19.54 4.75 1.76
C LYS A 148 -18.40 5.64 2.22
N VAL A 149 -17.32 5.68 1.44
CA VAL A 149 -16.12 6.44 1.76
C VAL A 149 -15.77 7.32 0.56
N GLU A 150 -15.49 8.59 0.80
CA GLU A 150 -15.01 9.51 -0.22
C GLU A 150 -13.52 9.29 -0.46
N ILE A 151 -13.10 9.31 -1.72
CA ILE A 151 -11.70 9.23 -2.12
C ILE A 151 -11.12 10.63 -2.07
N THR A 152 -10.23 10.88 -1.13
CA THR A 152 -9.58 12.19 -0.96
C THR A 152 -8.26 12.27 -1.69
N GLU A 153 -7.53 11.15 -1.77
CA GLU A 153 -6.21 11.09 -2.41
C GLU A 153 -6.07 9.80 -3.23
N ILE A 154 -5.33 9.90 -4.33
CA ILE A 154 -4.85 8.75 -5.11
C ILE A 154 -3.33 8.76 -5.03
N VAL A 155 -2.77 7.66 -4.53
CA VAL A 155 -1.36 7.60 -4.15
C VAL A 155 -0.61 6.48 -4.88
N GLU A 156 0.69 6.69 -5.01
CA GLU A 156 1.62 5.71 -5.55
C GLU A 156 1.67 4.47 -4.64
N ASN A 157 1.47 3.29 -5.22
CA ASN A 157 1.64 2.01 -4.55
C ASN A 157 1.85 0.91 -5.60
N TYR A 158 2.79 -0.01 -5.36
CA TYR A 158 3.20 -1.05 -6.31
C TYR A 158 2.79 -2.47 -5.87
N VAL A 159 2.19 -2.63 -4.70
CA VAL A 159 1.74 -3.93 -4.15
C VAL A 159 0.27 -3.95 -3.84
#